data_b30dd386c6d5faeae9eafca9ab2b5552
#
_entry.id   b30dd386c6d5faeae9eafca9ab2b5552
#
_cell.length_a   1.000
_cell.length_b   1.000
_cell.length_c   1.000
_cell.angle_alpha   90.00
_cell.angle_beta   90.00
_cell.angle_gamma   90.00
#
_symmetry.space_group_name_H-M   'P 1'
#
loop_
_entity.id
_entity.type
_entity.pdbx_description
1 polymer ?
#
loop_
_entity_poly.entity_id
_entity_poly.type
_entity_poly.pdbx_seq_one_letter_code
_entity_poly.pdbx_strand_id
1 'polypeptide(L)'
;GEVMSDDFQTLMREIHRKEGAKTDDAILNVFDCLPLIDFMGGGCGLTITKRKQMLEDFEYPENIRLVEYVKMNLSDEDGQKQFADYNKLCIDKGYEGIMVKPIIGSYECKRSSLWLKVKPFIEVSLTVKDVEEGTGRNSGKLGALIVEGTDSGKFIKTNVGSGLTDADRDTFWQAKDKLIGQVV
;
A
#
# COMPACT_ATOMS: atom_id res chain seq x y z
N GLY A 1 -1.67 -9.17 10.62
CA GLY A 1 -1.56 -7.92 11.39
C GLY A 1 -0.50 -6.99 10.83
N GLU A 2 -0.47 -5.78 11.32
CA GLU A 2 0.51 -4.76 10.97
C GLU A 2 0.99 -4.05 12.24
N VAL A 3 2.31 -3.88 12.38
CA VAL A 3 2.89 -3.13 13.48
C VAL A 3 2.99 -1.66 13.09
N MET A 4 2.48 -0.79 13.93
CA MET A 4 2.52 0.66 13.76
C MET A 4 3.09 1.32 15.00
N SER A 5 3.71 2.49 14.84
CA SER A 5 4.11 3.39 15.92
C SER A 5 3.84 4.83 15.49
N ASP A 6 3.99 5.77 16.40
CA ASP A 6 3.77 7.20 16.13
C ASP A 6 4.78 7.76 15.11
N ASP A 7 6.00 7.18 15.02
CA ASP A 7 7.02 7.53 14.03
C ASP A 7 7.49 6.31 13.25
N PHE A 8 7.04 6.21 12.00
CA PHE A 8 7.41 5.14 11.07
C PHE A 8 8.93 5.02 10.85
N GLN A 9 9.66 6.12 10.76
CA GLN A 9 11.10 6.08 10.53
C GLN A 9 11.85 5.54 11.75
N THR A 10 11.40 5.87 12.94
CA THR A 10 11.93 5.33 14.18
C THR A 10 11.61 3.84 14.29
N LEU A 11 10.37 3.43 14.02
CA LEU A 11 9.98 2.02 13.99
C LEU A 11 10.89 1.21 13.05
N MET A 12 11.10 1.68 11.82
CA MET A 12 11.95 0.98 10.84
C MET A 12 13.40 0.89 11.29
N ARG A 13 13.94 1.93 11.95
CA ARG A 13 15.29 1.87 12.53
C ARG A 13 15.38 0.84 13.65
N GLU A 14 14.40 0.79 14.53
CA GLU A 14 14.37 -0.17 15.65
C GLU A 14 14.23 -1.62 15.16
N ILE A 15 13.35 -1.90 14.21
CA ILE A 15 13.16 -3.24 13.64
C ILE A 15 14.46 -3.78 12.99
N HIS A 16 15.29 -2.90 12.42
CA HIS A 16 16.52 -3.29 11.78
C HIS A 16 17.74 -3.32 12.72
N ARG A 17 17.59 -2.97 13.99
CA ARG A 17 18.66 -3.12 14.98
C ARG A 17 18.93 -4.58 15.25
N LYS A 18 20.23 -4.94 15.31
CA LYS A 18 20.65 -6.31 15.62
C LYS A 18 20.51 -6.66 17.10
N GLU A 19 20.61 -5.66 17.98
CA GLU A 19 20.53 -5.83 19.43
C GLU A 19 19.87 -4.57 20.07
N GLY A 20 19.19 -4.77 21.19
CA GLY A 20 18.65 -3.69 22.00
C GLY A 20 17.49 -2.91 21.35
N ALA A 21 16.74 -3.53 20.44
CA ALA A 21 15.54 -2.93 19.89
C ALA A 21 14.52 -2.63 21.00
N LYS A 22 14.01 -1.39 21.04
CA LYS A 22 12.94 -0.97 21.92
C LYS A 22 11.77 -0.47 21.08
N THR A 23 10.61 -1.06 21.29
CA THR A 23 9.38 -0.73 20.57
C THR A 23 8.24 -0.50 21.57
N ASP A 24 8.53 0.31 22.59
CA ASP A 24 7.60 0.54 23.72
C ASP A 24 6.27 1.17 23.26
N ASP A 25 6.28 1.92 22.15
CA ASP A 25 5.14 2.55 21.49
C ASP A 25 4.56 1.74 20.32
N ALA A 26 5.13 0.58 20.02
CA ALA A 26 4.68 -0.22 18.89
C ALA A 26 3.38 -0.95 19.20
N ILE A 27 2.39 -0.80 18.32
CA ILE A 27 1.07 -1.43 18.41
C ILE A 27 0.90 -2.40 17.26
N LEU A 28 0.57 -3.64 17.58
CA LEU A 28 0.16 -4.63 16.59
C LEU A 28 -1.34 -4.47 16.28
N ASN A 29 -1.65 -3.99 15.09
CA ASN A 29 -3.01 -3.92 14.59
C ASN A 29 -3.37 -5.24 13.90
N VAL A 30 -4.26 -6.03 14.51
CA VAL A 30 -4.69 -7.34 14.01
C VAL A 30 -5.94 -7.17 13.15
N PHE A 31 -5.91 -7.67 11.93
CA PHE A 31 -7.01 -7.54 10.98
C PHE A 31 -7.52 -8.87 10.40
N ASP A 32 -6.84 -9.98 10.64
CA ASP A 32 -7.27 -11.32 10.22
C ASP A 32 -6.58 -12.40 11.05
N CYS A 33 -7.17 -13.58 11.15
CA CYS A 33 -6.57 -14.76 11.75
C CYS A 33 -6.99 -16.02 10.99
N LEU A 34 -6.15 -17.05 11.08
CA LEU A 34 -6.47 -18.37 10.55
C LEU A 34 -5.74 -19.43 11.38
N PRO A 35 -6.25 -20.67 11.41
CA PRO A 35 -5.56 -21.78 12.05
C PRO A 35 -4.15 -21.97 11.46
N LEU A 36 -3.18 -22.26 12.31
CA LEU A 36 -1.79 -22.42 11.89
C LEU A 36 -1.64 -23.52 10.82
N ILE A 37 -2.40 -24.59 10.95
CA ILE A 37 -2.38 -25.70 9.98
C ILE A 37 -2.82 -25.24 8.57
N ASP A 38 -3.83 -24.38 8.50
CA ASP A 38 -4.31 -23.81 7.24
C ASP A 38 -3.27 -22.85 6.64
N PHE A 39 -2.64 -22.03 7.48
CA PHE A 39 -1.55 -21.14 7.04
C PHE A 39 -0.38 -21.94 6.45
N MET A 40 0.03 -23.02 7.11
CA MET A 40 1.08 -23.92 6.62
C MET A 40 0.65 -24.66 5.34
N GLY A 41 -0.66 -24.90 5.17
CA GLY A 41 -1.26 -25.48 3.96
C GLY A 41 -1.41 -24.49 2.79
N GLY A 42 -1.08 -23.20 2.98
CA GLY A 42 -1.11 -22.18 1.92
C GLY A 42 -2.47 -21.51 1.75
N GLY A 43 -3.44 -21.72 2.61
CA GLY A 43 -4.73 -21.05 2.56
C GLY A 43 -5.72 -21.56 3.59
N CYS A 44 -6.81 -20.82 3.80
CA CYS A 44 -7.86 -21.18 4.74
C CYS A 44 -9.23 -20.99 4.09
N GLY A 45 -10.05 -22.05 4.09
CA GLY A 45 -11.40 -22.04 3.53
C GLY A 45 -12.45 -21.30 4.36
N LEU A 46 -12.12 -20.91 5.60
CA LEU A 46 -13.04 -20.13 6.42
C LEU A 46 -13.32 -18.76 5.77
N THR A 47 -14.59 -18.36 5.78
CA THR A 47 -15.00 -17.04 5.32
C THR A 47 -14.37 -15.94 6.17
N ILE A 48 -14.23 -14.73 5.62
CA ILE A 48 -13.72 -13.58 6.39
C ILE A 48 -14.62 -13.29 7.60
N THR A 49 -15.93 -13.45 7.47
CA THR A 49 -16.88 -13.29 8.58
C THR A 49 -16.52 -14.22 9.74
N LYS A 50 -16.22 -15.49 9.43
CA LYS A 50 -15.86 -16.45 10.48
C LYS A 50 -14.53 -16.13 11.13
N ARG A 51 -13.52 -15.77 10.34
CA ARG A 51 -12.21 -15.37 10.86
C ARG A 51 -12.27 -14.09 11.70
N LYS A 52 -13.12 -13.13 11.33
CA LYS A 52 -13.37 -11.92 12.14
C LYS A 52 -14.02 -12.27 13.48
N GLN A 53 -15.02 -13.14 13.47
CA GLN A 53 -15.64 -13.62 14.71
C GLN A 53 -14.62 -14.28 15.64
N MET A 54 -13.72 -15.10 15.11
CA MET A 54 -12.64 -15.71 15.90
C MET A 54 -11.72 -14.66 16.54
N LEU A 55 -11.47 -13.53 15.86
CA LEU A 55 -10.67 -12.44 16.44
C LEU A 55 -11.40 -11.72 17.58
N GLU A 56 -12.71 -11.56 17.49
CA GLU A 56 -13.52 -10.91 18.52
C GLU A 56 -13.59 -11.71 19.82
N ASP A 57 -13.33 -13.02 19.77
CA ASP A 57 -13.33 -13.94 20.91
C ASP A 57 -12.04 -13.84 21.77
N PHE A 58 -11.01 -13.07 21.34
CA PHE A 58 -9.76 -12.91 22.08
C PHE A 58 -9.73 -11.67 22.94
N GLU A 59 -9.12 -11.77 24.11
CA GLU A 59 -8.70 -10.62 24.92
C GLU A 59 -7.32 -10.16 24.44
N TYR A 60 -7.18 -8.86 24.19
CA TYR A 60 -5.96 -8.26 23.68
C TYR A 60 -5.25 -7.45 24.75
N PRO A 61 -3.92 -7.61 24.93
CA PRO A 61 -3.13 -6.69 25.75
C PRO A 61 -3.08 -5.29 25.10
N GLU A 62 -2.64 -4.28 25.85
CA GLU A 62 -2.67 -2.86 25.45
C GLU A 62 -1.94 -2.56 24.14
N ASN A 63 -0.91 -3.34 23.85
CA ASN A 63 -0.10 -3.19 22.62
C ASN A 63 -0.63 -3.97 21.41
N ILE A 64 -1.81 -4.59 21.52
CA ILE A 64 -2.49 -5.28 20.40
C ILE A 64 -3.89 -4.69 20.25
N ARG A 65 -4.27 -4.33 19.03
CA ARG A 65 -5.58 -3.78 18.70
C ARG A 65 -6.23 -4.54 17.57
N LEU A 66 -7.52 -4.82 17.70
CA LEU A 66 -8.32 -5.31 16.59
C LEU A 66 -8.66 -4.13 15.66
N VAL A 67 -8.34 -4.30 14.38
CA VAL A 67 -8.70 -3.29 13.36
C VAL A 67 -10.21 -3.32 13.14
N GLU A 68 -10.84 -2.16 13.31
CA GLU A 68 -12.25 -1.96 13.02
C GLU A 68 -12.59 -2.29 11.58
N TYR A 69 -13.79 -2.75 11.35
CA TYR A 69 -14.31 -3.01 10.01
C TYR A 69 -15.79 -2.70 9.92
N VAL A 70 -16.24 -2.36 8.73
CA VAL A 70 -17.64 -2.07 8.44
C VAL A 70 -18.12 -3.02 7.33
N LYS A 71 -19.31 -3.57 7.50
CA LYS A 71 -19.98 -4.39 6.46
C LYS A 71 -20.88 -3.47 5.64
N MET A 72 -20.71 -3.50 4.32
CA MET A 72 -21.45 -2.66 3.40
C MET A 72 -21.96 -3.50 2.23
N ASN A 73 -23.11 -3.13 1.68
CA ASN A 73 -23.62 -3.68 0.42
C ASN A 73 -23.28 -2.72 -0.74
N LEU A 74 -22.25 -3.03 -1.49
CA LEU A 74 -21.81 -2.16 -2.60
C LEU A 74 -22.68 -2.28 -3.86
N SER A 75 -23.73 -3.09 -3.84
CA SER A 75 -24.65 -3.25 -4.96
C SER A 75 -25.75 -2.20 -5.00
N ASP A 76 -25.93 -1.41 -3.94
CA ASP A 76 -26.91 -0.33 -3.85
C ASP A 76 -26.24 1.04 -3.60
N GLU A 77 -27.00 2.10 -3.85
CA GLU A 77 -26.53 3.49 -3.76
C GLU A 77 -26.13 3.87 -2.31
N ASP A 78 -26.89 3.39 -1.34
CA ASP A 78 -26.61 3.67 0.08
C ASP A 78 -25.27 3.05 0.52
N GLY A 79 -25.01 1.80 0.15
CA GLY A 79 -23.75 1.15 0.45
C GLY A 79 -22.57 1.77 -0.29
N GLN A 80 -22.75 2.22 -1.53
CA GLN A 80 -21.73 2.96 -2.28
C GLN A 80 -21.42 4.30 -1.63
N LYS A 81 -22.43 5.01 -1.13
CA LYS A 81 -22.24 6.25 -0.38
C LYS A 81 -21.52 5.99 0.95
N GLN A 82 -21.94 4.98 1.72
CA GLN A 82 -21.26 4.61 2.96
C GLN A 82 -19.78 4.27 2.73
N PHE A 83 -19.49 3.60 1.62
CA PHE A 83 -18.13 3.27 1.22
C PHE A 83 -17.30 4.54 0.95
N ALA A 84 -17.85 5.47 0.18
CA ALA A 84 -17.17 6.73 -0.14
C ALA A 84 -16.90 7.56 1.12
N ASP A 85 -17.90 7.68 2.00
CA ASP A 85 -17.80 8.42 3.25
C ASP A 85 -16.78 7.78 4.20
N TYR A 86 -16.78 6.45 4.32
CA TYR A 86 -15.81 5.73 5.16
C TYR A 86 -14.38 5.83 4.62
N ASN A 87 -14.20 5.72 3.30
CA ASN A 87 -12.90 5.89 2.68
C ASN A 87 -12.36 7.31 2.93
N LYS A 88 -13.21 8.33 2.75
CA LYS A 88 -12.85 9.71 3.04
C LYS A 88 -12.46 9.89 4.52
N LEU A 89 -13.24 9.35 5.44
CA LEU A 89 -12.94 9.40 6.87
C LEU A 89 -11.57 8.78 7.19
N CYS A 90 -11.24 7.65 6.57
CA CYS A 90 -9.94 6.99 6.76
C CYS A 90 -8.77 7.85 6.23
N ILE A 91 -8.93 8.46 5.06
CA ILE A 91 -7.94 9.38 4.51
C ILE A 91 -7.77 10.62 5.40
N ASP A 92 -8.86 11.21 5.85
CA ASP A 92 -8.84 12.39 6.76
C ASP A 92 -8.14 12.07 8.10
N LYS A 93 -8.18 10.81 8.54
CA LYS A 93 -7.43 10.30 9.72
C LYS A 93 -5.96 9.97 9.43
N GLY A 94 -5.47 10.16 8.20
CA GLY A 94 -4.09 9.91 7.83
C GLY A 94 -3.78 8.47 7.40
N TYR A 95 -4.79 7.61 7.23
CA TYR A 95 -4.56 6.28 6.66
C TYR A 95 -4.30 6.36 5.14
N GLU A 96 -3.55 5.41 4.60
CA GLU A 96 -3.28 5.33 3.16
C GLU A 96 -4.53 5.03 2.31
N GLY A 97 -5.60 4.56 2.92
CA GLY A 97 -6.84 4.11 2.30
C GLY A 97 -7.45 2.94 3.05
N ILE A 98 -8.30 2.20 2.38
CA ILE A 98 -9.02 1.07 2.96
C ILE A 98 -8.79 -0.23 2.19
N MET A 99 -9.01 -1.36 2.88
CA MET A 99 -8.99 -2.70 2.28
C MET A 99 -10.40 -3.22 2.13
N VAL A 100 -10.80 -3.58 0.91
CA VAL A 100 -12.09 -4.20 0.61
C VAL A 100 -11.92 -5.70 0.47
N LYS A 101 -12.79 -6.44 1.12
CA LYS A 101 -12.75 -7.90 1.13
C LYS A 101 -14.17 -8.46 1.04
N PRO A 102 -14.47 -9.46 0.19
CA PRO A 102 -15.79 -10.09 0.14
C PRO A 102 -16.04 -10.87 1.44
N ILE A 103 -17.20 -10.69 2.06
CA ILE A 103 -17.56 -11.31 3.35
C ILE A 103 -17.50 -12.85 3.35
N ILE A 104 -17.70 -13.45 2.19
CA ILE A 104 -17.60 -14.90 1.98
C ILE A 104 -16.19 -15.34 1.54
N GLY A 105 -15.25 -14.41 1.38
CA GLY A 105 -13.92 -14.72 0.86
C GLY A 105 -13.10 -15.63 1.77
N SER A 106 -12.45 -16.61 1.18
CA SER A 106 -11.44 -17.45 1.80
C SER A 106 -10.13 -16.65 1.99
N TYR A 107 -9.13 -17.27 2.62
CA TYR A 107 -7.78 -16.72 2.74
C TYR A 107 -6.81 -17.49 1.84
N GLU A 108 -6.10 -16.79 1.00
CA GLU A 108 -5.02 -17.34 0.18
C GLU A 108 -3.68 -16.75 0.66
N CYS A 109 -2.69 -17.60 0.92
CA CYS A 109 -1.35 -17.16 1.35
C CYS A 109 -0.50 -16.66 0.17
N LYS A 110 -1.11 -15.87 -0.72
CA LYS A 110 -0.52 -15.24 -1.91
C LYS A 110 -1.25 -13.95 -2.25
N ARG A 111 -0.79 -13.22 -3.25
CA ARG A 111 -1.59 -12.13 -3.82
C ARG A 111 -2.91 -12.65 -4.34
N SER A 112 -4.01 -12.03 -3.95
CA SER A 112 -5.36 -12.47 -4.26
C SER A 112 -6.26 -11.28 -4.61
N SER A 113 -7.15 -11.48 -5.57
CA SER A 113 -8.22 -10.52 -5.90
C SER A 113 -9.29 -10.41 -4.82
N LEU A 114 -9.26 -11.27 -3.81
CA LEU A 114 -10.15 -11.19 -2.64
C LEU A 114 -9.75 -10.06 -1.66
N TRP A 115 -8.60 -9.43 -1.85
CA TRP A 115 -8.13 -8.31 -1.04
C TRP A 115 -7.78 -7.13 -1.94
N LEU A 116 -8.67 -6.16 -2.00
CA LEU A 116 -8.53 -4.99 -2.85
C LEU A 116 -8.11 -3.79 -2.00
N LYS A 117 -6.96 -3.19 -2.30
CA LYS A 117 -6.51 -1.96 -1.65
C LYS A 117 -7.04 -0.77 -2.43
N VAL A 118 -7.81 0.07 -1.75
CA VAL A 118 -8.32 1.33 -2.28
C VAL A 118 -7.46 2.45 -1.69
N LYS A 119 -6.73 3.14 -2.56
CA LYS A 119 -5.90 4.31 -2.23
C LYS A 119 -6.35 5.50 -3.06
N PRO A 120 -6.27 6.74 -2.55
CA PRO A 120 -6.42 7.90 -3.40
C PRO A 120 -5.30 7.94 -4.45
N PHE A 121 -5.65 8.34 -5.65
CA PHE A 121 -4.66 8.74 -6.64
C PHE A 121 -4.22 10.18 -6.32
N ILE A 122 -2.91 10.39 -6.29
CA ILE A 122 -2.31 11.70 -6.21
C ILE A 122 -1.62 11.91 -7.54
N GLU A 123 -2.09 12.90 -8.29
CA GLU A 123 -1.48 13.33 -9.55
C GLU A 123 -0.69 14.61 -9.28
N VAL A 124 0.56 14.62 -9.68
CA VAL A 124 1.42 15.79 -9.62
C VAL A 124 2.10 15.98 -10.96
N SER A 125 2.15 17.20 -11.45
CA SER A 125 2.88 17.54 -12.66
C SER A 125 4.28 18.01 -12.31
N LEU A 126 5.30 17.27 -12.77
CA LEU A 126 6.69 17.54 -12.48
C LEU A 126 7.49 17.71 -13.79
N THR A 127 8.54 18.51 -13.73
CA THR A 127 9.41 18.74 -14.89
C THR A 127 10.54 17.73 -14.93
N VAL A 128 10.77 17.12 -16.09
CA VAL A 128 11.91 16.24 -16.33
C VAL A 128 13.20 17.09 -16.31
N LYS A 129 14.13 16.74 -15.44
CA LYS A 129 15.42 17.39 -15.29
C LYS A 129 16.57 16.58 -15.84
N ASP A 130 16.43 15.27 -15.79
CA ASP A 130 17.44 14.35 -16.31
C ASP A 130 16.80 12.99 -16.60
N VAL A 131 17.57 12.10 -17.21
CA VAL A 131 17.18 10.72 -17.51
C VAL A 131 18.24 9.75 -17.01
N GLU A 132 17.81 8.62 -16.50
CA GLU A 132 18.68 7.56 -16.01
C GLU A 132 18.60 6.34 -16.90
N GLU A 133 19.76 5.78 -17.25
CA GLU A 133 19.82 4.52 -17.99
C GLU A 133 19.36 3.35 -17.14
N GLY A 134 18.64 2.43 -17.72
CA GLY A 134 18.23 1.20 -17.08
C GLY A 134 19.40 0.23 -16.86
N THR A 135 19.20 -0.70 -15.94
CA THR A 135 20.19 -1.74 -15.63
C THR A 135 19.67 -3.13 -16.02
N GLY A 136 20.58 -4.10 -16.12
CA GLY A 136 20.24 -5.49 -16.44
C GLY A 136 19.54 -5.58 -17.81
N ARG A 137 18.31 -6.11 -17.86
CA ARG A 137 17.54 -6.24 -19.11
C ARG A 137 17.19 -4.90 -19.76
N ASN A 138 17.25 -3.81 -19.02
CA ASN A 138 16.96 -2.46 -19.50
C ASN A 138 18.23 -1.65 -19.81
N SER A 139 19.40 -2.27 -19.85
CA SER A 139 20.63 -1.60 -20.30
C SER A 139 20.48 -1.12 -21.74
N GLY A 140 20.92 0.09 -22.03
CA GLY A 140 20.74 0.74 -23.33
C GLY A 140 19.36 1.36 -23.55
N LYS A 141 18.48 1.35 -22.53
CA LYS A 141 17.11 1.88 -22.56
C LYS A 141 16.88 2.84 -21.40
N LEU A 142 15.76 3.57 -21.42
CA LEU A 142 15.39 4.42 -20.29
C LEU A 142 15.11 3.57 -19.03
N GLY A 143 15.81 3.85 -17.97
CA GLY A 143 15.57 3.33 -16.61
C GLY A 143 14.49 4.14 -15.90
N ALA A 144 14.72 5.44 -15.76
CA ALA A 144 13.80 6.37 -15.12
C ALA A 144 13.96 7.79 -15.67
N LEU A 145 12.91 8.59 -15.52
CA LEU A 145 12.97 10.05 -15.64
C LEU A 145 13.28 10.62 -14.25
N ILE A 146 14.24 11.52 -14.16
CA ILE A 146 14.52 12.30 -12.95
C ILE A 146 13.67 13.56 -13.05
N VAL A 147 12.69 13.67 -12.17
CA VAL A 147 11.71 14.76 -12.22
C VAL A 147 11.72 15.59 -10.94
N GLU A 148 11.44 16.89 -11.09
CA GLU A 148 11.27 17.77 -9.94
C GLU A 148 10.25 18.86 -10.21
N GLY A 149 9.69 19.38 -9.14
CA GLY A 149 8.73 20.48 -9.16
C GLY A 149 8.17 20.76 -7.79
N THR A 150 7.21 21.66 -7.72
CA THR A 150 6.53 22.01 -6.46
C THR A 150 5.05 21.74 -6.61
N ASP A 151 4.50 20.96 -5.70
CA ASP A 151 3.07 20.74 -5.56
C ASP A 151 2.62 21.07 -4.14
N SER A 152 1.52 21.80 -4.02
CA SER A 152 0.92 22.19 -2.73
C SER A 152 1.94 22.78 -1.74
N GLY A 153 2.92 23.56 -2.25
CA GLY A 153 3.97 24.19 -1.45
C GLY A 153 5.13 23.28 -1.05
N LYS A 154 5.13 22.00 -1.45
CA LYS A 154 6.21 21.05 -1.17
C LYS A 154 7.05 20.83 -2.43
N PHE A 155 8.37 20.95 -2.29
CA PHE A 155 9.29 20.56 -3.35
C PHE A 155 9.39 19.03 -3.42
N ILE A 156 9.21 18.49 -4.62
CA ILE A 156 9.26 17.06 -4.92
C ILE A 156 10.38 16.82 -5.92
N LYS A 157 11.24 15.87 -5.62
CA LYS A 157 12.24 15.33 -6.55
C LYS A 157 12.19 13.81 -6.45
N THR A 158 12.01 13.14 -7.57
CA THR A 158 11.88 11.68 -7.59
C THR A 158 12.26 11.09 -8.95
N ASN A 159 12.45 9.77 -9.00
CA ASN A 159 12.69 9.03 -10.21
C ASN A 159 11.40 8.31 -10.64
N VAL A 160 10.97 8.51 -11.85
CA VAL A 160 9.78 7.87 -12.44
C VAL A 160 10.22 6.83 -13.46
N GLY A 161 10.16 5.57 -13.08
CA GLY A 161 10.55 4.43 -13.92
C GLY A 161 9.49 3.33 -14.00
N SER A 162 8.41 3.41 -13.22
CA SER A 162 7.29 2.48 -13.29
C SER A 162 6.24 2.93 -14.33
N GLY A 163 5.46 1.99 -14.85
CA GLY A 163 4.41 2.28 -15.84
C GLY A 163 4.90 2.35 -17.28
N LEU A 164 6.21 2.33 -17.56
CA LEU A 164 6.78 2.35 -18.89
C LEU A 164 6.85 0.93 -19.47
N THR A 165 6.38 0.77 -20.70
CA THR A 165 6.59 -0.46 -21.47
C THR A 165 8.02 -0.55 -22.01
N ASP A 166 8.45 -1.73 -22.48
CA ASP A 166 9.76 -1.88 -23.09
C ASP A 166 9.91 -0.99 -24.34
N ALA A 167 8.83 -0.82 -25.11
CA ALA A 167 8.82 0.07 -26.29
C ALA A 167 8.93 1.55 -25.90
N ASP A 168 8.25 1.97 -24.83
CA ASP A 168 8.38 3.34 -24.31
C ASP A 168 9.82 3.61 -23.87
N ARG A 169 10.45 2.65 -23.18
CA ARG A 169 11.84 2.78 -22.73
C ARG A 169 12.83 2.95 -23.89
N ASP A 170 12.64 2.19 -24.96
CA ASP A 170 13.47 2.32 -26.16
C ASP A 170 13.25 3.68 -26.82
N THR A 171 12.00 4.07 -27.05
CA THR A 171 11.64 5.35 -27.71
C THR A 171 12.13 6.54 -26.92
N PHE A 172 11.89 6.56 -25.61
CA PHE A 172 12.28 7.66 -24.75
C PHE A 172 13.80 7.77 -24.59
N TRP A 173 14.51 6.66 -24.55
CA TRP A 173 15.97 6.67 -24.51
C TRP A 173 16.59 7.27 -25.77
N GLN A 174 16.06 6.93 -26.94
CA GLN A 174 16.49 7.51 -28.23
C GLN A 174 16.20 9.02 -28.33
N ALA A 175 15.13 9.46 -27.66
CA ALA A 175 14.71 10.86 -27.66
C ALA A 175 15.06 11.62 -26.36
N LYS A 176 15.99 11.10 -25.54
CA LYS A 176 16.26 11.55 -24.18
C LYS A 176 16.48 13.08 -24.05
N ASP A 177 17.21 13.67 -24.99
CA ASP A 177 17.48 15.10 -24.96
C ASP A 177 16.22 15.98 -25.14
N LYS A 178 15.16 15.42 -25.77
CA LYS A 178 13.88 16.09 -25.96
C LYS A 178 12.95 15.96 -24.76
N LEU A 179 13.26 15.07 -23.83
CA LEU A 179 12.46 14.87 -22.61
C LEU A 179 12.78 15.92 -21.55
N ILE A 180 14.01 16.44 -21.57
CA ILE A 180 14.45 17.46 -20.60
C ILE A 180 13.58 18.70 -20.76
N GLY A 181 13.01 19.17 -19.65
CA GLY A 181 12.09 20.30 -19.60
C GLY A 181 10.63 19.98 -19.90
N GLN A 182 10.32 18.76 -20.31
CA GLN A 182 8.91 18.32 -20.48
C GLN A 182 8.25 18.15 -19.11
N VAL A 183 6.93 18.36 -19.06
CA VAL A 183 6.10 18.11 -17.88
C VAL A 183 5.47 16.73 -18.00
N VAL A 184 5.55 15.96 -16.95
CA VAL A 184 5.01 14.61 -16.84
C VAL A 184 4.18 14.48 -15.57
#